data_f2d04f4feedc664e56a5d41afec76519
#
_entry.id   f2d04f4feedc664e56a5d41afec76519
#
_cell.length_a   1.000
_cell.length_b   1.000
_cell.length_c   1.000
_cell.angle_alpha   90.00
_cell.angle_beta   90.00
_cell.angle_gamma   90.00
#
_symmetry.space_group_name_H-M   'P 1'
#
loop_
_entity.id
_entity.type
_entity.pdbx_description
1 polymer ?
#
loop_
_entity_poly.entity_id
_entity_poly.type
_entity_poly.pdbx_seq_one_letter_code
_entity_poly.pdbx_strand_id
1 'polypeptide(L)'
;MRILMIEDNESNAYLARFLLERRGHEVVVATTGAEGVALAHGSRFDLILLDLRLPDGDGCDFVPSLDPAAPDATPVVAVSAHALAADRARAIEVGCRAFIEKPIDVTTFADRIEELGGKSVTSG
;
A
#
# COMPACT_ATOMS: atom_id res chain seq x y z
N MET A 1 11.49 -5.47 4.68
CA MET A 1 10.07 -5.88 4.69
C MET A 1 9.70 -6.53 3.37
N ARG A 2 8.67 -7.33 3.41
CA ARG A 2 8.05 -7.87 2.21
C ARG A 2 6.78 -7.07 1.93
N ILE A 3 6.73 -6.40 0.79
CA ILE A 3 5.70 -5.41 0.47
C ILE A 3 4.90 -5.86 -0.75
N LEU A 4 3.57 -5.84 -0.63
CA LEU A 4 2.68 -6.05 -1.76
C LEU A 4 2.27 -4.67 -2.29
N MET A 5 2.49 -4.44 -3.58
CA MET A 5 2.10 -3.19 -4.22
C MET A 5 1.02 -3.47 -5.24
N ILE A 6 -0.16 -2.91 -5.04
CA ILE A 6 -1.29 -3.06 -5.96
C ILE A 6 -1.36 -1.79 -6.79
N GLU A 7 -0.84 -1.85 -8.02
CA GLU A 7 -0.65 -0.70 -8.89
C GLU A 7 -0.62 -1.17 -10.35
N ASP A 8 -1.49 -0.62 -11.19
CA ASP A 8 -1.57 -1.02 -12.59
C ASP A 8 -0.66 -0.22 -13.52
N ASN A 9 -0.20 0.96 -13.09
CA ASN A 9 0.66 1.80 -13.91
C ASN A 9 2.10 1.36 -13.75
N GLU A 10 2.73 0.92 -14.85
CA GLU A 10 4.09 0.38 -14.82
C GLU A 10 5.12 1.39 -14.33
N SER A 11 4.99 2.64 -14.75
CA SER A 11 5.95 3.68 -14.36
C SER A 11 5.90 3.96 -12.86
N ASN A 12 4.68 4.04 -12.31
CA ASN A 12 4.51 4.25 -10.87
C ASN A 12 5.04 3.07 -10.08
N ALA A 13 4.72 1.86 -10.52
CA ALA A 13 5.18 0.64 -9.87
C ALA A 13 6.71 0.55 -9.91
N TYR A 14 7.30 0.86 -11.06
CA TYR A 14 8.76 0.81 -11.22
C TYR A 14 9.45 1.76 -10.24
N LEU A 15 8.99 3.01 -10.17
CA LEU A 15 9.62 4.00 -9.30
C LEU A 15 9.54 3.59 -7.82
N ALA A 16 8.35 3.25 -7.36
CA ALA A 16 8.16 2.87 -5.96
C ALA A 16 8.96 1.61 -5.63
N ARG A 17 8.94 0.62 -6.52
CA ARG A 17 9.68 -0.62 -6.33
C ARG A 17 11.18 -0.36 -6.28
N PHE A 18 11.70 0.49 -7.18
CA PHE A 18 13.12 0.84 -7.21
C PHE A 18 13.54 1.46 -5.87
N LEU A 19 12.77 2.43 -5.37
CA LEU A 19 13.09 3.12 -4.13
C LEU A 19 13.09 2.16 -2.94
N LEU A 20 12.16 1.21 -2.91
CA LEU A 20 12.05 0.28 -1.80
C LEU A 20 13.08 -0.83 -1.88
N GLU A 21 13.34 -1.35 -3.09
CA GLU A 21 14.33 -2.43 -3.25
C GLU A 21 15.75 -1.96 -2.95
N ARG A 22 16.04 -0.69 -3.18
CA ARG A 22 17.33 -0.10 -2.80
C ARG A 22 17.58 -0.20 -1.30
N ARG A 23 16.52 -0.25 -0.50
CA ARG A 23 16.60 -0.35 0.96
C ARG A 23 16.56 -1.79 1.44
N GLY A 24 16.59 -2.76 0.52
CA GLY A 24 16.59 -4.16 0.88
C GLY A 24 15.21 -4.78 1.05
N HIS A 25 14.15 -4.06 0.70
CA HIS A 25 12.80 -4.61 0.78
C HIS A 25 12.49 -5.46 -0.44
N GLU A 26 11.67 -6.47 -0.25
CA GLU A 26 11.16 -7.30 -1.34
C GLU A 26 9.79 -6.73 -1.75
N VAL A 27 9.58 -6.48 -3.04
CA VAL A 27 8.33 -5.90 -3.54
C VAL A 27 7.70 -6.84 -4.56
N VAL A 28 6.45 -7.21 -4.30
CA VAL A 28 5.63 -8.00 -5.23
C VAL A 28 4.56 -7.08 -5.78
N VAL A 29 4.40 -7.04 -7.10
CA VAL A 29 3.45 -6.13 -7.74
C VAL A 29 2.25 -6.91 -8.25
N ALA A 30 1.05 -6.44 -7.90
CA ALA A 30 -0.22 -6.88 -8.47
C ALA A 30 -0.78 -5.73 -9.30
N THR A 31 -1.37 -6.03 -10.44
CA THR A 31 -1.86 -5.00 -11.35
C THR A 31 -3.38 -4.80 -11.29
N THR A 32 -4.08 -5.62 -10.51
CA THR A 32 -5.52 -5.47 -10.27
C THR A 32 -5.80 -5.65 -8.79
N GLY A 33 -6.94 -5.15 -8.35
CA GLY A 33 -7.38 -5.33 -6.97
C GLY A 33 -7.60 -6.81 -6.65
N ALA A 34 -8.21 -7.55 -7.57
CA ALA A 34 -8.47 -8.97 -7.36
C ALA A 34 -7.18 -9.77 -7.20
N GLU A 35 -6.17 -9.48 -8.03
CA GLU A 35 -4.87 -10.13 -7.92
C GLU A 35 -4.21 -9.79 -6.59
N GLY A 36 -4.30 -8.52 -6.18
CA GLY A 36 -3.74 -8.08 -4.91
C GLY A 36 -4.35 -8.79 -3.72
N VAL A 37 -5.68 -8.92 -3.69
CA VAL A 37 -6.38 -9.63 -2.62
C VAL A 37 -5.96 -11.10 -2.59
N ALA A 38 -5.89 -11.74 -3.75
CA ALA A 38 -5.48 -13.15 -3.83
C ALA A 38 -4.06 -13.35 -3.29
N LEU A 39 -3.13 -12.46 -3.66
CA LEU A 39 -1.75 -12.53 -3.17
C LEU A 39 -1.67 -12.29 -1.68
N ALA A 40 -2.46 -11.34 -1.16
CA ALA A 40 -2.46 -11.03 0.27
C ALA A 40 -2.96 -12.22 1.09
N HIS A 41 -3.90 -13.00 0.56
CA HIS A 41 -4.42 -14.17 1.25
C HIS A 41 -3.50 -15.38 1.12
N GLY A 42 -2.74 -15.45 0.03
CA GLY A 42 -1.88 -16.60 -0.25
C GLY A 42 -0.46 -16.48 0.28
N SER A 43 -0.07 -15.31 0.72
CA SER A 43 1.29 -15.04 1.19
C SER A 43 1.28 -14.03 2.31
N ARG A 44 2.41 -13.95 3.01
CA ARG A 44 2.53 -13.02 4.12
C ARG A 44 3.28 -11.78 3.66
N PHE A 45 2.70 -10.61 3.94
CA PHE A 45 3.32 -9.31 3.64
C PHE A 45 3.38 -8.48 4.90
N ASP A 46 4.39 -7.60 4.97
CA ASP A 46 4.56 -6.69 6.10
C ASP A 46 3.81 -5.39 5.88
N LEU A 47 3.54 -5.04 4.62
CA LEU A 47 2.81 -3.82 4.29
C LEU A 47 2.21 -3.98 2.89
N ILE A 48 1.05 -3.36 2.69
CA ILE A 48 0.38 -3.33 1.38
C ILE A 48 0.26 -1.88 0.93
N LEU A 49 0.79 -1.58 -0.26
CA LEU A 49 0.59 -0.30 -0.93
C LEU A 49 -0.56 -0.48 -1.90
N LEU A 50 -1.57 0.37 -1.81
CA LEU A 50 -2.80 0.22 -2.59
C LEU A 50 -3.08 1.50 -3.36
N ASP A 51 -3.02 1.41 -4.69
CA ASP A 51 -3.50 2.48 -5.55
C ASP A 51 -5.03 2.49 -5.50
N LEU A 52 -5.62 3.67 -5.37
CA LEU A 52 -7.07 3.80 -5.32
C LEU A 52 -7.72 3.79 -6.71
N ARG A 53 -6.93 3.89 -7.78
CA ARG A 53 -7.42 3.82 -9.16
C ARG A 53 -6.91 2.55 -9.82
N LEU A 54 -7.76 1.52 -9.84
CA LEU A 54 -7.40 0.21 -10.39
C LEU A 54 -8.31 -0.12 -11.57
N PRO A 55 -7.86 -0.97 -12.51
CA PRO A 55 -8.67 -1.30 -13.69
C PRO A 55 -9.96 -2.02 -13.33
N ASP A 56 -9.98 -2.75 -12.21
CA ASP A 56 -11.17 -3.49 -11.79
C ASP A 56 -11.94 -2.79 -10.65
N GLY A 57 -11.64 -1.54 -10.36
CA GLY A 57 -12.47 -0.74 -9.46
C GLY A 57 -11.71 0.22 -8.56
N ASP A 58 -12.43 0.81 -7.62
CA ASP A 58 -11.87 1.72 -6.62
C ASP A 58 -11.10 0.89 -5.58
N GLY A 59 -9.84 1.26 -5.33
CA GLY A 59 -9.00 0.54 -4.37
C GLY A 59 -9.63 0.41 -3.00
N CYS A 60 -10.36 1.43 -2.55
CA CYS A 60 -11.02 1.37 -1.24
C CYS A 60 -11.99 0.18 -1.12
N ASP A 61 -12.59 -0.24 -2.23
CA ASP A 61 -13.56 -1.35 -2.21
C ASP A 61 -12.88 -2.69 -1.93
N PHE A 62 -11.57 -2.80 -2.13
CA PHE A 62 -10.84 -4.03 -1.87
C PHE A 62 -10.31 -4.12 -0.42
N VAL A 63 -10.27 -3.00 0.31
CA VAL A 63 -9.69 -2.98 1.65
C VAL A 63 -10.39 -3.93 2.62
N PRO A 64 -11.73 -4.02 2.64
CA PRO A 64 -12.38 -4.98 3.55
C PRO A 64 -11.92 -6.42 3.34
N SER A 65 -11.59 -6.80 2.12
CA SER A 65 -11.11 -8.16 1.81
C SER A 65 -9.69 -8.40 2.32
N LEU A 66 -8.99 -7.35 2.74
CA LEU A 66 -7.65 -7.45 3.31
C LEU A 66 -7.68 -7.54 4.84
N ASP A 67 -8.87 -7.56 5.43
CA ASP A 67 -9.08 -7.70 6.89
C ASP A 67 -8.29 -6.69 7.72
N PRO A 68 -8.44 -5.37 7.45
CA PRO A 68 -7.59 -4.37 8.11
C PRO A 68 -7.84 -4.23 9.61
N ALA A 69 -8.96 -4.74 10.10
CA ALA A 69 -9.30 -4.67 11.52
C ALA A 69 -8.82 -5.87 12.33
N ALA A 70 -8.26 -6.88 11.69
CA ALA A 70 -7.76 -8.06 12.40
C ALA A 70 -6.59 -7.65 13.33
N PRO A 71 -6.42 -8.32 14.48
CA PRO A 71 -5.39 -7.94 15.45
C PRO A 71 -3.96 -7.95 14.88
N ASP A 72 -3.70 -8.84 13.92
CA ASP A 72 -2.39 -8.98 13.30
C ASP A 72 -2.43 -8.54 11.83
N ALA A 73 -3.35 -7.64 11.48
CA ALA A 73 -3.55 -7.22 10.10
C ALA A 73 -2.30 -6.56 9.52
N THR A 74 -2.03 -6.87 8.27
CA THR A 74 -1.01 -6.16 7.50
C THR A 74 -1.48 -4.74 7.26
N PRO A 75 -0.67 -3.72 7.58
CA PRO A 75 -1.08 -2.34 7.33
C PRO A 75 -1.25 -2.07 5.84
N VAL A 76 -2.32 -1.35 5.50
CA VAL A 76 -2.62 -0.94 4.13
C VAL A 76 -2.39 0.56 4.03
N VAL A 77 -1.58 0.98 3.06
CA VAL A 77 -1.30 2.39 2.81
C VAL A 77 -1.83 2.75 1.44
N ALA A 78 -2.78 3.67 1.39
CA ALA A 78 -3.35 4.13 0.12
C ALA A 78 -2.38 5.11 -0.55
N VAL A 79 -2.24 4.99 -1.87
CA VAL A 79 -1.41 5.90 -2.68
C VAL A 79 -2.26 6.36 -3.85
N SER A 80 -2.47 7.67 -3.99
CA SER A 80 -3.37 8.16 -5.04
C SER A 80 -3.00 9.55 -5.52
N ALA A 81 -3.22 9.79 -6.82
CA ALA A 81 -3.08 11.12 -7.40
C ALA A 81 -4.28 12.01 -7.06
N HIS A 82 -5.38 11.41 -6.61
CA HIS A 82 -6.60 12.14 -6.26
C HIS A 82 -6.64 12.30 -4.76
N ALA A 83 -6.24 13.48 -4.28
CA ALA A 83 -6.03 13.74 -2.87
C ALA A 83 -7.08 14.70 -2.30
N LEU A 84 -8.34 14.59 -2.76
CA LEU A 84 -9.43 15.35 -2.16
C LEU A 84 -9.64 14.87 -0.72
N ALA A 85 -10.13 15.78 0.14
CA ALA A 85 -10.35 15.45 1.54
C ALA A 85 -11.27 14.24 1.70
N ALA A 86 -12.30 14.13 0.84
CA ALA A 86 -13.22 12.99 0.89
C ALA A 86 -12.51 11.66 0.57
N ASP A 87 -11.56 11.68 -0.36
CA ASP A 87 -10.82 10.46 -0.73
C ASP A 87 -9.93 10.00 0.42
N ARG A 88 -9.25 10.96 1.07
CA ARG A 88 -8.43 10.66 2.24
C ARG A 88 -9.27 10.10 3.37
N ALA A 89 -10.40 10.75 3.65
CA ALA A 89 -11.29 10.32 4.73
C ALA A 89 -11.81 8.92 4.47
N ARG A 90 -12.20 8.63 3.23
CA ARG A 90 -12.73 7.32 2.87
C ARG A 90 -11.67 6.23 3.02
N ALA A 91 -10.44 6.50 2.58
CA ALA A 91 -9.35 5.53 2.71
C ALA A 91 -9.11 5.16 4.18
N ILE A 92 -9.06 6.15 5.05
CA ILE A 92 -8.86 5.92 6.47
C ILE A 92 -10.06 5.19 7.07
N GLU A 93 -11.27 5.58 6.67
CA GLU A 93 -12.50 4.99 7.19
C GLU A 93 -12.59 3.49 6.87
N VAL A 94 -12.17 3.08 5.67
CA VAL A 94 -12.21 1.66 5.30
C VAL A 94 -11.07 0.85 5.90
N GLY A 95 -10.12 1.51 6.55
CA GLY A 95 -9.08 0.82 7.32
C GLY A 95 -7.65 1.03 6.87
N CYS A 96 -7.39 1.94 5.92
CA CYS A 96 -6.02 2.25 5.53
C CYS A 96 -5.33 2.97 6.69
N ARG A 97 -4.08 2.63 6.92
CA ARG A 97 -3.29 3.24 7.99
C ARG A 97 -2.86 4.65 7.63
N ALA A 98 -2.64 4.92 6.34
CA ALA A 98 -2.20 6.22 5.89
C ALA A 98 -2.59 6.42 4.43
N PHE A 99 -2.47 7.66 3.98
CA PHE A 99 -2.73 8.06 2.61
C PHE A 99 -1.51 8.83 2.10
N ILE A 100 -0.93 8.41 1.00
CA ILE A 100 0.20 9.09 0.38
C ILE A 100 -0.25 9.64 -0.96
N GLU A 101 -0.03 10.94 -1.16
CA GLU A 101 -0.39 11.61 -2.39
C GLU A 101 0.68 11.40 -3.46
N LYS A 102 0.24 11.14 -4.70
CA LYS A 102 1.14 11.09 -5.86
C LYS A 102 1.28 12.50 -6.44
N PRO A 103 2.43 12.81 -7.06
CA PRO A 103 3.60 11.94 -7.23
C PRO A 103 4.34 11.74 -5.91
N ILE A 104 4.92 10.55 -5.72
CA ILE A 104 5.64 10.27 -4.48
C ILE A 104 6.91 11.10 -4.42
N ASP A 105 7.29 11.49 -3.19
CA ASP A 105 8.52 12.22 -2.96
C ASP A 105 9.66 11.22 -2.87
N VAL A 106 10.54 11.23 -3.86
CA VAL A 106 11.61 10.22 -3.98
C VAL A 106 12.61 10.27 -2.82
N THR A 107 12.69 11.40 -2.12
CA THR A 107 13.65 11.55 -1.02
C THR A 107 13.12 11.03 0.30
N THR A 108 11.79 10.95 0.47
CA THR A 108 11.18 10.57 1.75
C THR A 108 10.31 9.33 1.68
N PHE A 109 10.00 8.85 0.49
CA PHE A 109 9.04 7.76 0.31
C PHE A 109 9.43 6.50 1.09
N ALA A 110 10.66 6.02 0.90
CA ALA A 110 11.11 4.80 1.55
C ALA A 110 11.11 4.93 3.08
N ASP A 111 11.57 6.09 3.58
CA ASP A 111 11.54 6.36 5.03
C ASP A 111 10.13 6.26 5.57
N ARG A 112 9.18 6.88 4.84
CA ARG A 112 7.79 6.91 5.28
C ARG A 112 7.16 5.52 5.28
N ILE A 113 7.46 4.73 4.25
CA ILE A 113 6.96 3.36 4.18
C ILE A 113 7.51 2.51 5.32
N GLU A 114 8.79 2.69 5.63
CA GLU A 114 9.41 1.96 6.74
C GLU A 114 8.77 2.32 8.08
N GLU A 115 8.48 3.60 8.29
CA GLU A 115 7.78 4.04 9.48
C GLU A 115 6.39 3.40 9.60
N LEU A 116 5.66 3.38 8.49
CA LEU A 116 4.28 2.88 8.48
C LEU A 116 4.21 1.36 8.63
N GLY A 117 5.17 0.65 8.07
CA GLY A 117 5.24 -0.80 8.15
C GLY A 117 5.99 -1.32 9.36
N GLY A 118 6.77 -0.47 10.02
CA GLY A 118 7.58 -0.84 11.17
C GLY A 118 6.71 -1.11 12.37
N LYS A 119 7.11 -2.02 13.13
CA LYS A 119 6.42 -2.29 14.38
C LYS A 119 7.03 -1.43 15.47
N SER A 120 7.28 -1.32 15.02
CA SER A 120 7.84 -0.89 15.71
C SER A 120 8.23 -0.85 16.44
N VAL A 121 8.21 -0.81 16.49
CA VAL A 121 8.42 -0.82 17.03
C VAL A 121 8.84 -0.89 17.73
N THR A 122 8.82 -0.73 17.89
CA THR A 122 9.14 -0.75 18.52
C THR A 122 9.48 -0.84 19.09
N SER A 123 9.37 -0.74 19.34
CA SER A 123 9.67 -0.80 19.91
C SER A 123 10.06 -0.98 20.34
N GLY A 124 10.10 -0.91 20.47
CA GLY A 124 10.39 -0.95 20.92
C GLY A 124 10.61 -0.95 21.16
#